data_26a986cd6479a029815004bbce96b12c
#
_entry.id   26a986cd6479a029815004bbce96b12c
#
_cell.length_a   1.000
_cell.length_b   1.000
_cell.length_c   1.000
_cell.angle_alpha   90.00
_cell.angle_beta   90.00
_cell.angle_gamma   90.00
#
_symmetry.space_group_name_H-M   'P 1'
#
loop_
_entity.id
_entity.type
_entity.pdbx_description
1 polymer ?
#
loop_
_entity_poly.entity_id
_entity_poly.type
_entity_poly.pdbx_seq_one_letter_code
_entity_poly.pdbx_strand_id
1 'polypeptide(L)'
;MDKLESIITEKGLYYKGKNNKAVLLIHGLTGVPLEMKFIGKSLHKNGFTVACPLLDGHGKNKGELLKTTWEDWYSTVDKTFLALRENFKKVYVAGICVGGMLGLNLAADHGKMVDGAAIYSAAIRYDGWNVPKYSFLSFILPYFGQLPPLRYMSFKERFPYGIKDDRLRKIILRSDILKDTYEKFPYLMLREMYALNAEMEKKYERIKAPTLLLHARNDDLSHYRNSEFIFKKIKAAKEMHLLEDSYHMIHIDKERDKVAQMTIDFFNKY
;
A
#
# COMPACT_ATOMS: atom_id res chain seq x y z
N MET A 1 -13.96 19.16 16.21
CA MET A 1 -13.36 18.18 15.29
C MET A 1 -11.85 18.29 15.43
N ASP A 2 -11.19 17.17 15.64
CA ASP A 2 -9.72 17.12 15.71
C ASP A 2 -9.16 17.52 14.34
N LYS A 3 -8.14 18.41 14.29
CA LYS A 3 -7.52 18.86 13.03
C LYS A 3 -7.14 17.70 12.11
N LEU A 4 -6.82 16.53 12.68
CA LEU A 4 -6.54 15.28 11.98
C LEU A 4 -7.78 14.68 11.31
N GLU A 5 -8.93 14.73 11.98
CA GLU A 5 -10.20 14.24 11.41
C GLU A 5 -10.62 15.04 10.17
N SER A 6 -10.30 16.34 10.13
CA SER A 6 -10.62 17.21 8.98
C SER A 6 -9.72 16.95 7.77
N ILE A 7 -8.53 16.38 7.95
CA ILE A 7 -7.60 16.03 6.85
C ILE A 7 -8.02 14.71 6.19
N ILE A 8 -8.67 13.82 6.97
CA ILE A 8 -9.12 12.54 6.46
C ILE A 8 -10.53 12.70 5.90
N THR A 9 -10.67 12.53 4.59
CA THR A 9 -11.95 12.65 3.88
C THR A 9 -12.99 11.65 4.40
N GLU A 10 -14.28 11.85 4.08
CA GLU A 10 -15.38 10.95 4.46
C GLU A 10 -15.15 9.47 4.11
N LYS A 11 -14.37 9.19 3.06
CA LYS A 11 -13.98 7.84 2.65
C LYS A 11 -12.68 7.33 3.30
N GLY A 12 -12.01 8.13 4.13
CA GLY A 12 -10.84 7.75 4.90
C GLY A 12 -11.20 6.92 6.14
N LEU A 13 -10.19 6.35 6.80
CA LEU A 13 -10.35 5.71 8.11
C LEU A 13 -9.56 6.49 9.16
N TYR A 14 -10.23 6.80 10.26
CA TYR A 14 -9.59 7.39 11.43
C TYR A 14 -10.06 6.68 12.70
N TYR A 15 -9.11 6.19 13.50
CA TYR A 15 -9.37 5.58 14.80
C TYR A 15 -8.46 6.24 15.85
N LYS A 16 -9.03 7.01 16.76
CA LYS A 16 -8.29 7.66 17.85
C LYS A 16 -7.86 6.63 18.88
N GLY A 17 -6.55 6.43 19.03
CA GLY A 17 -5.95 5.49 19.97
C GLY A 17 -5.77 6.07 21.37
N LYS A 18 -5.17 5.26 22.25
CA LYS A 18 -4.96 5.60 23.68
C LYS A 18 -3.50 5.87 24.04
N ASN A 19 -2.55 5.45 23.20
CA ASN A 19 -1.12 5.69 23.38
C ASN A 19 -0.65 6.87 22.51
N ASN A 20 0.55 7.36 22.79
CA ASN A 20 1.11 8.49 22.02
C ASN A 20 1.85 8.00 20.75
N LYS A 21 1.27 7.01 20.07
CA LYS A 21 1.77 6.40 18.84
C LYS A 21 0.69 6.46 17.75
N ALA A 22 1.08 6.82 16.54
CA ALA A 22 0.17 6.81 15.39
C ALA A 22 0.70 5.92 14.26
N VAL A 23 -0.21 5.37 13.46
CA VAL A 23 0.11 4.62 12.25
C VAL A 23 -0.63 5.24 11.07
N LEU A 24 0.13 5.64 10.06
CA LEU A 24 -0.39 5.99 8.75
C LEU A 24 -0.52 4.70 7.93
N LEU A 25 -1.74 4.34 7.57
CA LEU A 25 -2.04 3.24 6.65
C LEU A 25 -2.22 3.76 5.24
N ILE A 26 -1.70 3.04 4.26
CA ILE A 26 -1.77 3.42 2.84
C ILE A 26 -2.32 2.23 2.04
N HIS A 27 -3.46 2.45 1.38
CA HIS A 27 -4.09 1.44 0.53
C HIS A 27 -3.35 1.21 -0.79
N GLY A 28 -3.71 0.13 -1.50
CA GLY A 28 -3.08 -0.26 -2.74
C GLY A 28 -3.53 0.58 -3.94
N LEU A 29 -2.88 0.32 -5.08
CA LEU A 29 -3.23 0.89 -6.38
C LEU A 29 -4.65 0.46 -6.76
N THR A 30 -5.49 1.40 -7.15
CA THR A 30 -6.93 1.19 -7.40
C THR A 30 -7.78 0.79 -6.20
N GLY A 31 -7.17 0.63 -5.00
CA GLY A 31 -7.85 0.32 -3.76
C GLY A 31 -8.49 1.55 -3.08
N VAL A 32 -9.04 1.32 -1.90
CA VAL A 32 -9.65 2.35 -1.04
C VAL A 32 -9.30 2.09 0.43
N PRO A 33 -9.37 3.09 1.33
CA PRO A 33 -9.04 2.92 2.74
C PRO A 33 -9.76 1.76 3.43
N LEU A 34 -10.95 1.40 2.96
CA LEU A 34 -11.75 0.30 3.53
C LEU A 34 -11.03 -1.05 3.50
N GLU A 35 -10.15 -1.30 2.52
CA GLU A 35 -9.34 -2.54 2.48
C GLU A 35 -8.38 -2.65 3.66
N MET A 36 -7.90 -1.50 4.19
CA MET A 36 -7.01 -1.45 5.35
C MET A 36 -7.74 -1.55 6.70
N LYS A 37 -9.08 -1.67 6.69
CA LYS A 37 -9.92 -1.65 7.89
C LYS A 37 -9.54 -2.72 8.93
N PHE A 38 -9.20 -3.93 8.49
CA PHE A 38 -8.85 -5.03 9.39
C PHE A 38 -7.57 -4.70 10.17
N ILE A 39 -6.51 -4.32 9.46
CA ILE A 39 -5.23 -3.91 10.06
C ILE A 39 -5.43 -2.68 10.95
N GLY A 40 -6.18 -1.68 10.45
CA GLY A 40 -6.47 -0.47 11.22
C GLY A 40 -7.16 -0.75 12.56
N LYS A 41 -8.18 -1.62 12.56
CA LYS A 41 -8.85 -2.03 13.80
C LYS A 41 -7.95 -2.83 14.74
N SER A 42 -7.08 -3.68 14.21
CA SER A 42 -6.14 -4.47 15.01
C SER A 42 -5.10 -3.57 15.70
N LEU A 43 -4.54 -2.60 14.99
CA LEU A 43 -3.64 -1.58 15.54
C LEU A 43 -4.35 -0.71 16.59
N HIS A 44 -5.57 -0.24 16.28
CA HIS A 44 -6.36 0.57 17.23
C HIS A 44 -6.67 -0.17 18.53
N LYS A 45 -7.04 -1.45 18.46
CA LYS A 45 -7.25 -2.29 19.65
C LYS A 45 -5.99 -2.38 20.52
N ASN A 46 -4.80 -2.25 19.93
CA ASN A 46 -3.51 -2.20 20.60
C ASN A 46 -3.06 -0.78 20.98
N GLY A 47 -3.99 0.17 20.96
CA GLY A 47 -3.81 1.53 21.48
C GLY A 47 -3.28 2.55 20.47
N PHE A 48 -2.90 2.16 19.24
CA PHE A 48 -2.43 3.10 18.24
C PHE A 48 -3.57 3.99 17.71
N THR A 49 -3.26 5.27 17.48
CA THR A 49 -4.09 6.09 16.58
C THR A 49 -3.82 5.65 15.15
N VAL A 50 -4.86 5.49 14.36
CA VAL A 50 -4.74 5.04 12.98
C VAL A 50 -5.37 6.04 12.05
N ALA A 51 -4.65 6.42 11.01
CA ALA A 51 -5.13 7.25 9.91
C ALA A 51 -4.89 6.54 8.58
N CYS A 52 -5.89 6.44 7.74
CA CYS A 52 -5.77 5.93 6.38
C CYS A 52 -6.49 6.91 5.44
N PRO A 53 -5.77 7.83 4.78
CA PRO A 53 -6.38 8.75 3.84
C PRO A 53 -6.81 8.03 2.56
N LEU A 54 -7.80 8.57 1.87
CA LEU A 54 -8.08 8.21 0.49
C LEU A 54 -7.06 8.92 -0.40
N LEU A 55 -6.27 8.17 -1.18
CA LEU A 55 -5.32 8.73 -2.14
C LEU A 55 -6.06 9.52 -3.21
N ASP A 56 -5.46 10.60 -3.70
CA ASP A 56 -6.11 11.47 -4.66
C ASP A 56 -6.53 10.71 -5.93
N GLY A 57 -7.69 11.05 -6.48
CA GLY A 57 -8.32 10.37 -7.62
C GLY A 57 -8.96 9.02 -7.32
N HIS A 58 -8.62 8.35 -6.20
CA HIS A 58 -9.18 7.05 -5.83
C HIS A 58 -10.62 7.14 -5.27
N GLY A 59 -11.34 6.02 -5.24
CA GLY A 59 -12.71 5.94 -4.71
C GLY A 59 -13.74 6.79 -5.46
N LYS A 60 -13.41 7.19 -6.69
CA LYS A 60 -14.24 7.96 -7.61
C LYS A 60 -14.39 7.20 -8.93
N ASN A 61 -14.79 7.88 -10.00
CA ASN A 61 -14.81 7.26 -11.32
C ASN A 61 -13.40 7.15 -11.93
N LYS A 62 -13.25 6.27 -12.92
CA LYS A 62 -11.98 6.03 -13.63
C LYS A 62 -11.35 7.31 -14.20
N GLY A 63 -12.17 8.28 -14.65
CA GLY A 63 -11.67 9.53 -15.23
C GLY A 63 -10.92 10.39 -14.20
N GLU A 64 -11.37 10.41 -12.95
CA GLU A 64 -10.67 11.14 -11.88
C GLU A 64 -9.33 10.48 -11.54
N LEU A 65 -9.28 9.15 -11.45
CA LEU A 65 -8.03 8.42 -11.23
C LEU A 65 -7.00 8.69 -12.34
N LEU A 66 -7.44 8.71 -13.60
CA LEU A 66 -6.55 8.94 -14.75
C LEU A 66 -6.00 10.39 -14.84
N LYS A 67 -6.51 11.32 -14.02
CA LYS A 67 -5.98 12.69 -13.93
C LYS A 67 -4.86 12.82 -12.91
N THR A 68 -4.67 11.82 -12.03
CA THR A 68 -3.69 11.86 -10.95
C THR A 68 -2.43 11.09 -11.29
N THR A 69 -1.33 11.47 -10.66
CA THR A 69 -0.03 10.86 -10.75
C THR A 69 0.39 10.28 -9.38
N TRP A 70 1.47 9.53 -9.34
CA TRP A 70 2.00 9.03 -8.08
C TRP A 70 2.44 10.15 -7.13
N GLU A 71 2.84 11.31 -7.64
CA GLU A 71 3.18 12.49 -6.85
C GLU A 71 1.95 13.06 -6.11
N ASP A 72 0.78 13.05 -6.75
CA ASP A 72 -0.48 13.46 -6.10
C ASP A 72 -0.84 12.53 -4.96
N TRP A 73 -0.67 11.22 -5.17
CA TRP A 73 -0.87 10.21 -4.12
C TRP A 73 0.12 10.40 -2.97
N TYR A 74 1.39 10.62 -3.31
CA TYR A 74 2.44 10.90 -2.34
C TYR A 74 2.15 12.19 -1.55
N SER A 75 1.69 13.26 -2.19
CA SER A 75 1.28 14.49 -1.51
C SER A 75 0.21 14.25 -0.45
N THR A 76 -0.77 13.37 -0.73
CA THR A 76 -1.79 12.98 0.26
C THR A 76 -1.18 12.24 1.45
N VAL A 77 -0.26 11.30 1.19
CA VAL A 77 0.47 10.55 2.22
C VAL A 77 1.31 11.47 3.08
N ASP A 78 2.09 12.34 2.46
CA ASP A 78 3.00 13.29 3.11
C ASP A 78 2.27 14.27 4.03
N LYS A 79 1.21 14.91 3.54
CA LYS A 79 0.36 15.81 4.34
C LYS A 79 -0.23 15.12 5.56
N THR A 80 -0.71 13.89 5.38
CA THR A 80 -1.28 13.12 6.50
C THR A 80 -0.20 12.73 7.51
N PHE A 81 0.98 12.32 7.04
CA PHE A 81 2.11 12.01 7.90
C PHE A 81 2.55 13.22 8.75
N LEU A 82 2.73 14.37 8.12
CA LEU A 82 3.14 15.59 8.82
C LEU A 82 2.13 16.00 9.90
N ALA A 83 0.84 15.91 9.58
CA ALA A 83 -0.22 16.17 10.56
C ALA A 83 -0.21 15.18 11.74
N LEU A 84 0.08 13.90 11.49
CA LEU A 84 0.29 12.93 12.57
C LEU A 84 1.53 13.26 13.36
N ARG A 85 2.63 13.63 12.71
CA ARG A 85 3.90 13.93 13.37
C ARG A 85 3.85 15.16 14.29
N GLU A 86 3.00 16.13 13.98
CA GLU A 86 2.73 17.28 14.87
C GLU A 86 2.06 16.87 16.19
N ASN A 87 1.31 15.74 16.19
CA ASN A 87 0.44 15.37 17.30
C ASN A 87 0.92 14.14 18.08
N PHE A 88 1.83 13.33 17.53
CA PHE A 88 2.25 12.05 18.13
C PHE A 88 3.77 11.95 18.28
N LYS A 89 4.20 11.38 19.41
CA LYS A 89 5.62 11.17 19.70
C LYS A 89 6.26 10.15 18.76
N LYS A 90 5.52 9.11 18.35
CA LYS A 90 5.95 8.09 17.41
C LYS A 90 4.93 7.98 16.27
N VAL A 91 5.43 7.98 15.04
CA VAL A 91 4.61 7.81 13.84
C VAL A 91 5.22 6.75 12.93
N TYR A 92 4.45 5.70 12.72
CA TYR A 92 4.78 4.57 11.86
C TYR A 92 3.99 4.66 10.56
N VAL A 93 4.47 3.98 9.54
CA VAL A 93 3.75 3.84 8.26
C VAL A 93 3.57 2.37 7.91
N ALA A 94 2.39 2.01 7.39
CA ALA A 94 2.19 0.68 6.81
C ALA A 94 1.36 0.78 5.53
N GLY A 95 1.68 -0.04 4.52
CA GLY A 95 0.96 0.01 3.25
C GLY A 95 1.09 -1.27 2.45
N ILE A 96 0.11 -1.47 1.56
CA ILE A 96 0.03 -2.62 0.66
C ILE A 96 0.41 -2.22 -0.77
N CYS A 97 1.16 -3.07 -1.48
CA CYS A 97 1.44 -2.89 -2.90
C CYS A 97 2.11 -1.52 -3.18
N VAL A 98 1.51 -0.70 -4.04
CA VAL A 98 1.94 0.69 -4.30
C VAL A 98 1.87 1.56 -3.05
N GLY A 99 0.88 1.36 -2.17
CA GLY A 99 0.81 2.04 -0.87
C GLY A 99 2.03 1.74 0.02
N GLY A 100 2.56 0.53 -0.05
CA GLY A 100 3.83 0.16 0.58
C GLY A 100 5.02 0.92 -0.02
N MET A 101 5.06 1.10 -1.34
CA MET A 101 6.11 1.85 -2.02
C MET A 101 6.04 3.35 -1.69
N LEU A 102 4.85 3.94 -1.60
CA LEU A 102 4.65 5.30 -1.10
C LEU A 102 5.13 5.46 0.35
N GLY A 103 4.87 4.46 1.20
CA GLY A 103 5.37 4.41 2.58
C GLY A 103 6.89 4.36 2.66
N LEU A 104 7.55 3.61 1.77
CA LEU A 104 9.02 3.60 1.68
C LEU A 104 9.58 4.93 1.15
N ASN A 105 8.89 5.56 0.19
CA ASN A 105 9.27 6.89 -0.30
C ASN A 105 9.21 7.91 0.85
N LEU A 106 8.14 7.89 1.63
CA LEU A 106 7.99 8.72 2.82
C LEU A 106 9.13 8.48 3.82
N ALA A 107 9.46 7.21 4.11
CA ALA A 107 10.54 6.85 5.01
C ALA A 107 11.93 7.30 4.51
N ALA A 108 12.13 7.34 3.19
CA ALA A 108 13.36 7.85 2.59
C ALA A 108 13.49 9.37 2.66
N ASP A 109 12.38 10.09 2.46
CA ASP A 109 12.36 11.55 2.44
C ASP A 109 12.38 12.15 3.85
N HIS A 110 11.69 11.56 4.82
CA HIS A 110 11.61 12.04 6.20
C HIS A 110 12.62 11.39 7.17
N GLY A 111 13.33 10.36 6.73
CA GLY A 111 14.42 9.74 7.50
C GLY A 111 14.01 9.31 8.90
N LYS A 112 14.63 9.88 9.93
CA LYS A 112 14.37 9.54 11.34
C LYS A 112 13.02 10.02 11.88
N MET A 113 12.25 10.81 11.13
CA MET A 113 10.91 11.19 11.53
C MET A 113 9.90 10.05 11.41
N VAL A 114 10.21 9.02 10.61
CA VAL A 114 9.42 7.78 10.52
C VAL A 114 10.02 6.77 11.50
N ASP A 115 9.26 6.40 12.53
CA ASP A 115 9.73 5.50 13.60
C ASP A 115 9.77 4.02 13.19
N GLY A 116 9.08 3.64 12.12
CA GLY A 116 9.13 2.31 11.52
C GLY A 116 8.17 2.18 10.33
N ALA A 117 8.48 1.26 9.43
CA ALA A 117 7.68 1.00 8.23
C ALA A 117 7.31 -0.49 8.13
N ALA A 118 6.06 -0.82 7.81
CA ALA A 118 5.60 -2.18 7.51
C ALA A 118 5.01 -2.24 6.10
N ILE A 119 5.62 -3.02 5.23
CA ILE A 119 5.33 -3.07 3.81
C ILE A 119 4.75 -4.44 3.46
N TYR A 120 3.54 -4.45 2.94
CA TYR A 120 2.80 -5.65 2.58
C TYR A 120 2.84 -5.85 1.07
N SER A 121 3.24 -7.02 0.62
CA SER A 121 3.25 -7.41 -0.81
C SER A 121 3.77 -6.30 -1.73
N ALA A 122 4.99 -5.84 -1.50
CA ALA A 122 5.60 -4.73 -2.24
C ALA A 122 5.55 -4.96 -3.76
N ALA A 123 5.15 -3.96 -4.53
CA ALA A 123 5.02 -4.06 -5.98
C ALA A 123 5.99 -3.14 -6.72
N ILE A 124 7.18 -3.65 -7.03
CA ILE A 124 8.12 -3.02 -7.97
C ILE A 124 7.73 -3.40 -9.41
N ARG A 125 7.38 -4.67 -9.59
CA ARG A 125 6.96 -5.24 -10.87
C ARG A 125 5.64 -5.96 -10.71
N TYR A 126 4.86 -5.95 -11.78
CA TYR A 126 3.62 -6.72 -11.88
C TYR A 126 3.96 -8.06 -12.55
N ASP A 127 4.48 -9.02 -11.75
CA ASP A 127 5.12 -10.24 -12.20
C ASP A 127 4.71 -11.49 -11.41
N GLY A 128 3.55 -11.46 -10.75
CA GLY A 128 2.97 -12.61 -10.05
C GLY A 128 2.53 -13.72 -11.02
N TRP A 129 2.21 -14.90 -10.47
CA TRP A 129 1.91 -16.09 -11.29
C TRP A 129 0.62 -15.97 -12.12
N ASN A 130 -0.32 -15.11 -11.73
CA ASN A 130 -1.60 -14.90 -12.43
C ASN A 130 -1.53 -13.77 -13.48
N VAL A 131 -0.43 -13.05 -13.53
CA VAL A 131 -0.24 -11.96 -14.48
C VAL A 131 0.05 -12.50 -15.89
N PRO A 132 -0.56 -11.96 -16.95
CA PRO A 132 -0.29 -12.40 -18.31
C PRO A 132 1.20 -12.33 -18.64
N LYS A 133 1.75 -13.34 -19.34
CA LYS A 133 3.18 -13.39 -19.71
C LYS A 133 3.66 -12.15 -20.47
N TYR A 134 2.80 -11.55 -21.30
CA TYR A 134 3.14 -10.32 -22.03
C TYR A 134 3.23 -9.07 -21.15
N SER A 135 2.88 -9.17 -19.85
CA SER A 135 3.03 -8.05 -18.91
C SER A 135 4.48 -7.60 -18.72
N PHE A 136 5.45 -8.45 -19.10
CA PHE A 136 6.85 -8.01 -19.10
C PHE A 136 7.07 -6.78 -20.00
N LEU A 137 6.24 -6.57 -21.03
CA LEU A 137 6.29 -5.37 -21.87
C LEU A 137 5.82 -4.09 -21.15
N SER A 138 5.22 -4.21 -19.98
CA SER A 138 4.74 -3.06 -19.21
C SER A 138 5.85 -2.08 -18.81
N PHE A 139 7.11 -2.49 -18.82
CA PHE A 139 8.26 -1.61 -18.58
C PHE A 139 8.38 -0.45 -19.59
N ILE A 140 7.75 -0.57 -20.76
CA ILE A 140 7.72 0.52 -21.76
C ILE A 140 6.67 1.59 -21.46
N LEU A 141 5.71 1.33 -20.57
CA LEU A 141 4.62 2.26 -20.24
C LEU A 141 5.11 3.63 -19.73
N PRO A 142 6.20 3.75 -18.94
CA PRO A 142 6.73 5.06 -18.55
C PRO A 142 7.03 5.97 -19.74
N TYR A 143 7.39 5.40 -20.88
CA TYR A 143 7.74 6.16 -22.09
C TYR A 143 6.55 6.42 -23.01
N PHE A 144 5.66 5.46 -23.16
CA PHE A 144 4.60 5.48 -24.20
C PHE A 144 3.17 5.46 -23.62
N GLY A 145 2.99 5.23 -22.33
CA GLY A 145 1.66 5.04 -21.72
C GLY A 145 0.72 6.24 -21.84
N GLN A 146 1.23 7.46 -22.11
CA GLN A 146 0.41 8.65 -22.36
C GLN A 146 -0.14 8.72 -23.80
N LEU A 147 0.42 7.95 -24.73
CA LEU A 147 0.00 7.99 -26.12
C LEU A 147 -1.31 7.22 -26.31
N PRO A 148 -2.29 7.77 -27.09
CA PRO A 148 -3.42 6.99 -27.53
C PRO A 148 -2.95 5.82 -28.43
N PRO A 149 -3.57 4.62 -28.32
CA PRO A 149 -4.71 4.28 -27.45
C PRO A 149 -4.31 3.83 -26.02
N LEU A 150 -3.03 3.67 -25.69
CA LEU A 150 -2.53 3.08 -24.44
C LEU A 150 -3.08 3.78 -23.19
N ARG A 151 -3.18 5.12 -23.25
CA ARG A 151 -3.73 5.94 -22.15
C ARG A 151 -5.12 5.50 -21.68
N TYR A 152 -5.95 5.04 -22.63
CA TYR A 152 -7.35 4.68 -22.35
C TYR A 152 -7.56 3.17 -22.16
N MET A 153 -6.53 2.37 -22.43
CA MET A 153 -6.59 0.93 -22.27
C MET A 153 -6.71 0.53 -20.82
N SER A 154 -7.40 -0.57 -20.59
CA SER A 154 -7.53 -1.20 -19.27
C SER A 154 -7.69 -2.70 -19.45
N PHE A 155 -7.29 -3.45 -18.44
CA PHE A 155 -7.47 -4.90 -18.40
C PHE A 155 -8.34 -5.27 -17.18
N LYS A 156 -9.03 -6.38 -17.30
CA LYS A 156 -9.79 -6.94 -16.20
C LYS A 156 -8.85 -7.74 -15.31
N GLU A 157 -8.88 -7.48 -14.02
CA GLU A 157 -8.16 -8.34 -13.07
C GLU A 157 -8.67 -9.77 -13.16
N ARG A 158 -7.77 -10.73 -12.98
CA ARG A 158 -8.09 -12.14 -13.08
C ARG A 158 -8.40 -12.71 -11.70
N PHE A 159 -9.35 -13.63 -11.66
CA PHE A 159 -9.52 -14.50 -10.51
C PHE A 159 -8.16 -15.12 -10.12
N PRO A 160 -7.74 -15.15 -8.85
CA PRO A 160 -8.51 -14.94 -7.60
C PRO A 160 -8.46 -13.52 -6.99
N TYR A 161 -8.05 -12.49 -7.72
CA TYR A 161 -8.05 -11.10 -7.26
C TYR A 161 -7.21 -10.84 -6.00
N GLY A 162 -6.07 -11.48 -5.88
CA GLY A 162 -5.18 -11.34 -4.73
C GLY A 162 -5.63 -12.03 -3.44
N ILE A 163 -6.72 -12.80 -3.45
CA ILE A 163 -7.32 -13.40 -2.24
C ILE A 163 -7.46 -14.91 -2.40
N LYS A 164 -6.77 -15.69 -1.55
CA LYS A 164 -6.78 -17.15 -1.54
C LYS A 164 -8.03 -17.72 -0.89
N ASP A 165 -8.54 -17.08 0.17
CA ASP A 165 -9.75 -17.52 0.88
C ASP A 165 -11.01 -17.30 0.04
N ASP A 166 -11.65 -18.40 -0.40
CA ASP A 166 -12.87 -18.38 -1.21
C ASP A 166 -14.06 -17.71 -0.50
N ARG A 167 -14.17 -17.85 0.82
CA ARG A 167 -15.27 -17.27 1.59
C ARG A 167 -15.08 -15.77 1.71
N LEU A 168 -13.89 -15.33 2.10
CA LEU A 168 -13.53 -13.91 2.18
C LEU A 168 -13.68 -13.23 0.83
N ARG A 169 -13.17 -13.85 -0.24
CA ARG A 169 -13.30 -13.33 -1.60
C ARG A 169 -14.77 -13.11 -1.99
N LYS A 170 -15.66 -14.09 -1.72
CA LYS A 170 -17.10 -13.94 -1.99
C LYS A 170 -17.74 -12.81 -1.17
N ILE A 171 -17.32 -12.63 0.09
CA ILE A 171 -17.81 -11.53 0.94
C ILE A 171 -17.32 -10.19 0.39
N ILE A 172 -16.04 -10.07 0.06
CA ILE A 172 -15.44 -8.84 -0.47
C ILE A 172 -16.05 -8.48 -1.82
N LEU A 173 -16.25 -9.45 -2.74
CA LEU A 173 -16.89 -9.24 -4.03
C LEU A 173 -18.35 -8.75 -3.91
N ARG A 174 -19.00 -8.96 -2.77
CA ARG A 174 -20.37 -8.49 -2.49
C ARG A 174 -20.41 -7.24 -1.61
N SER A 175 -19.26 -6.82 -1.09
CA SER A 175 -19.14 -5.71 -0.15
C SER A 175 -18.97 -4.37 -0.84
N ASP A 176 -19.16 -3.29 -0.07
CA ASP A 176 -18.93 -1.92 -0.51
C ASP A 176 -17.46 -1.63 -0.86
N ILE A 177 -16.52 -2.50 -0.44
CA ILE A 177 -15.09 -2.38 -0.79
C ILE A 177 -14.92 -2.32 -2.31
N LEU A 178 -15.66 -3.16 -3.06
CA LEU A 178 -15.55 -3.20 -4.52
C LEU A 178 -16.46 -2.21 -5.25
N LYS A 179 -17.45 -1.60 -4.58
CA LYS A 179 -18.27 -0.56 -5.21
C LYS A 179 -17.45 0.68 -5.59
N ASP A 180 -16.42 0.98 -4.80
CA ASP A 180 -15.52 2.10 -5.02
C ASP A 180 -14.20 1.69 -5.72
N THR A 181 -14.03 0.40 -6.07
CA THR A 181 -12.91 -0.11 -6.86
C THR A 181 -13.29 -0.19 -8.34
N TYR A 182 -12.30 -0.31 -9.20
CA TYR A 182 -12.51 -0.27 -10.65
C TYR A 182 -12.68 -1.68 -11.22
N GLU A 183 -13.75 -1.93 -12.00
CA GLU A 183 -13.95 -3.22 -12.71
C GLU A 183 -12.79 -3.57 -13.66
N LYS A 184 -12.10 -2.54 -14.16
CA LYS A 184 -10.99 -2.69 -15.09
C LYS A 184 -9.84 -1.82 -14.62
N PHE A 185 -8.69 -2.43 -14.49
CA PHE A 185 -7.43 -1.80 -14.09
C PHE A 185 -6.88 -0.95 -15.27
N PRO A 186 -6.72 0.37 -15.13
CA PRO A 186 -6.17 1.20 -16.20
C PRO A 186 -4.66 0.97 -16.35
N TYR A 187 -4.18 0.77 -17.59
CA TYR A 187 -2.74 0.62 -17.85
C TYR A 187 -1.91 1.82 -17.39
N LEU A 188 -2.49 3.02 -17.45
CA LEU A 188 -1.81 4.23 -17.00
C LEU A 188 -1.38 4.15 -15.52
N MET A 189 -2.11 3.42 -14.69
CA MET A 189 -1.74 3.23 -13.27
C MET A 189 -0.48 2.37 -13.10
N LEU A 190 -0.22 1.42 -14.01
CA LEU A 190 1.06 0.72 -14.02
C LEU A 190 2.22 1.65 -14.38
N ARG A 191 1.99 2.61 -15.29
CA ARG A 191 2.98 3.64 -15.59
C ARG A 191 3.36 4.43 -14.33
N GLU A 192 2.37 4.89 -13.57
CA GLU A 192 2.59 5.63 -12.32
C GLU A 192 3.32 4.76 -11.27
N MET A 193 2.97 3.49 -11.15
CA MET A 193 3.70 2.54 -10.31
C MET A 193 5.18 2.43 -10.72
N TYR A 194 5.47 2.29 -12.02
CA TYR A 194 6.86 2.21 -12.49
C TYR A 194 7.62 3.53 -12.31
N ALA A 195 6.96 4.69 -12.47
CA ALA A 195 7.56 5.99 -12.23
C ALA A 195 7.95 6.17 -10.74
N LEU A 196 7.06 5.81 -9.81
CA LEU A 196 7.35 5.77 -8.39
C LEU A 196 8.54 4.84 -8.07
N ASN A 197 8.55 3.65 -8.67
CA ASN A 197 9.63 2.68 -8.43
C ASN A 197 10.98 3.16 -8.99
N ALA A 198 11.00 3.86 -10.12
CA ALA A 198 12.21 4.47 -10.68
C ALA A 198 12.76 5.59 -9.76
N GLU A 199 11.88 6.34 -9.09
CA GLU A 199 12.30 7.31 -8.08
C GLU A 199 12.82 6.61 -6.82
N MET A 200 12.15 5.54 -6.36
CA MET A 200 12.58 4.76 -5.21
C MET A 200 13.95 4.10 -5.39
N GLU A 201 14.31 3.70 -6.61
CA GLU A 201 15.64 3.10 -6.90
C GLU A 201 16.78 4.02 -6.44
N LYS A 202 16.58 5.33 -6.46
CA LYS A 202 17.57 6.35 -6.03
C LYS A 202 17.57 6.58 -4.51
N LYS A 203 16.57 6.07 -3.78
CA LYS A 203 16.28 6.49 -2.40
C LYS A 203 16.40 5.37 -1.36
N TYR A 204 16.47 4.09 -1.72
CA TYR A 204 16.47 2.99 -0.74
C TYR A 204 17.53 3.13 0.35
N GLU A 205 18.74 3.60 0.03
CA GLU A 205 19.82 3.77 1.01
C GLU A 205 19.60 4.94 1.98
N ARG A 206 18.66 5.85 1.66
CA ARG A 206 18.28 6.97 2.51
C ARG A 206 17.33 6.56 3.63
N ILE A 207 16.67 5.40 3.52
CA ILE A 207 15.74 4.89 4.52
C ILE A 207 16.49 4.63 5.82
N LYS A 208 16.06 5.33 6.89
CA LYS A 208 16.59 5.17 8.26
C LYS A 208 15.62 4.43 9.16
N ALA A 209 14.34 4.42 8.81
CA ALA A 209 13.30 3.74 9.56
C ALA A 209 13.52 2.21 9.57
N PRO A 210 13.43 1.55 10.74
CA PRO A 210 13.30 0.10 10.78
C PRO A 210 12.17 -0.36 9.86
N THR A 211 12.40 -1.41 9.08
CA THR A 211 11.46 -1.82 8.03
C THR A 211 11.11 -3.29 8.12
N LEU A 212 9.80 -3.58 8.22
CA LEU A 212 9.22 -4.92 8.13
C LEU A 212 8.67 -5.14 6.70
N LEU A 213 9.08 -6.22 6.07
CA LEU A 213 8.58 -6.66 4.76
C LEU A 213 7.80 -7.96 4.94
N LEU A 214 6.51 -7.95 4.63
CA LEU A 214 5.64 -9.13 4.62
C LEU A 214 5.15 -9.40 3.20
N HIS A 215 5.31 -10.62 2.70
CA HIS A 215 4.93 -10.97 1.34
C HIS A 215 4.37 -12.40 1.26
N ALA A 216 3.38 -12.63 0.42
CA ALA A 216 2.92 -13.99 0.17
C ALA A 216 3.94 -14.74 -0.70
N ARG A 217 4.28 -16.00 -0.34
CA ARG A 217 5.15 -16.83 -1.17
C ARG A 217 4.54 -17.08 -2.55
N ASN A 218 3.23 -17.28 -2.59
CA ASN A 218 2.48 -17.54 -3.81
C ASN A 218 1.65 -16.33 -4.25
N ASP A 219 2.26 -15.14 -4.22
CA ASP A 219 1.61 -13.90 -4.65
C ASP A 219 1.21 -13.99 -6.14
N ASP A 220 -0.05 -13.71 -6.43
CA ASP A 220 -0.64 -13.81 -7.78
C ASP A 220 -0.41 -12.57 -8.64
N LEU A 221 -0.08 -11.41 -8.03
CA LEU A 221 0.10 -10.14 -8.72
C LEU A 221 1.56 -9.65 -8.75
N SER A 222 2.29 -9.78 -7.63
CA SER A 222 3.65 -9.28 -7.47
C SER A 222 4.51 -10.34 -6.79
N HIS A 223 5.51 -10.89 -7.48
CA HIS A 223 6.34 -11.95 -6.93
C HIS A 223 7.14 -11.50 -5.70
N TYR A 224 7.29 -12.35 -4.67
CA TYR A 224 7.99 -11.99 -3.42
C TYR A 224 9.45 -11.53 -3.60
N ARG A 225 10.08 -11.80 -4.76
CA ARG A 225 11.39 -11.25 -5.15
C ARG A 225 11.41 -9.73 -5.15
N ASN A 226 10.27 -9.07 -5.30
CA ASN A 226 10.17 -7.60 -5.14
C ASN A 226 10.54 -7.18 -3.72
N SER A 227 10.03 -7.87 -2.69
CA SER A 227 10.42 -7.63 -1.29
C SER A 227 11.86 -8.04 -1.00
N GLU A 228 12.37 -9.14 -1.57
CA GLU A 228 13.79 -9.52 -1.45
C GLU A 228 14.73 -8.45 -2.03
N PHE A 229 14.36 -7.86 -3.17
CA PHE A 229 15.11 -6.77 -3.76
C PHE A 229 15.19 -5.56 -2.83
N ILE A 230 14.04 -5.12 -2.28
CA ILE A 230 13.97 -4.01 -1.31
C ILE A 230 14.79 -4.35 -0.07
N PHE A 231 14.66 -5.57 0.46
CA PHE A 231 15.42 -6.02 1.63
C PHE A 231 16.91 -5.91 1.42
N LYS A 232 17.44 -6.22 0.23
CA LYS A 232 18.86 -6.08 -0.08
C LYS A 232 19.32 -4.62 -0.16
N LYS A 233 18.45 -3.70 -0.60
CA LYS A 233 18.79 -2.28 -0.81
C LYS A 233 18.73 -1.44 0.47
N ILE A 234 17.81 -1.70 1.38
CA ILE A 234 17.70 -0.97 2.65
C ILE A 234 18.88 -1.29 3.54
N LYS A 235 19.48 -0.26 4.16
CA LYS A 235 20.62 -0.39 5.11
C LYS A 235 20.19 -0.35 6.57
N ALA A 236 19.01 0.21 6.89
CA ALA A 236 18.46 0.25 8.23
C ALA A 236 18.12 -1.14 8.77
N ALA A 237 17.77 -1.22 10.07
CA ALA A 237 17.24 -2.44 10.67
C ALA A 237 16.01 -2.93 9.88
N LYS A 238 15.95 -4.22 9.58
CA LYS A 238 14.93 -4.79 8.72
C LYS A 238 14.63 -6.23 9.03
N GLU A 239 13.39 -6.62 8.82
CA GLU A 239 12.89 -7.98 8.91
C GLU A 239 12.08 -8.32 7.65
N MET A 240 12.14 -9.57 7.21
CA MET A 240 11.33 -10.04 6.08
C MET A 240 10.76 -11.41 6.39
N HIS A 241 9.45 -11.59 6.16
CA HIS A 241 8.77 -12.85 6.35
C HIS A 241 7.87 -13.18 5.16
N LEU A 242 7.85 -14.45 4.79
CA LEU A 242 6.96 -14.98 3.76
C LEU A 242 5.75 -15.65 4.41
N LEU A 243 4.58 -15.41 3.82
CA LEU A 243 3.30 -16.00 4.21
C LEU A 243 2.98 -17.15 3.24
N GLU A 244 2.66 -18.31 3.78
CA GLU A 244 2.57 -19.55 2.99
C GLU A 244 1.14 -19.83 2.50
N ASP A 245 0.13 -19.26 3.18
CA ASP A 245 -1.29 -19.56 2.89
C ASP A 245 -2.11 -18.32 2.52
N SER A 246 -1.48 -17.34 1.87
CA SER A 246 -2.12 -16.12 1.38
C SER A 246 -1.70 -15.83 -0.06
N TYR A 247 -2.46 -14.97 -0.76
CA TYR A 247 -2.09 -14.34 -2.02
C TYR A 247 -1.76 -12.86 -1.80
N HIS A 248 -1.79 -12.04 -2.85
CA HIS A 248 -1.32 -10.64 -2.80
C HIS A 248 -1.90 -9.82 -1.63
N MET A 249 -3.20 -9.93 -1.38
CA MET A 249 -3.92 -9.13 -0.37
C MET A 249 -3.73 -9.70 1.06
N ILE A 250 -2.49 -9.95 1.49
CA ILE A 250 -2.15 -10.62 2.76
C ILE A 250 -2.82 -10.01 4.00
N HIS A 251 -3.11 -8.70 3.96
CA HIS A 251 -3.71 -7.94 5.05
C HIS A 251 -5.22 -8.19 5.24
N ILE A 252 -5.85 -8.87 4.29
CA ILE A 252 -7.27 -9.26 4.36
C ILE A 252 -7.49 -10.75 4.09
N ASP A 253 -6.47 -11.50 3.64
CA ASP A 253 -6.54 -12.91 3.30
C ASP A 253 -6.45 -13.81 4.56
N LYS A 254 -6.21 -15.09 4.39
CA LYS A 254 -6.21 -16.13 5.44
C LYS A 254 -5.27 -15.84 6.60
N GLU A 255 -4.08 -15.28 6.33
CA GLU A 255 -3.09 -14.98 7.36
C GLU A 255 -3.14 -13.54 7.88
N ARG A 256 -4.23 -12.80 7.63
CA ARG A 256 -4.38 -11.40 8.07
C ARG A 256 -4.15 -11.17 9.57
N ASP A 257 -4.55 -12.12 10.42
CA ASP A 257 -4.32 -12.02 11.86
C ASP A 257 -2.82 -12.06 12.19
N LYS A 258 -2.08 -12.94 11.50
CA LYS A 258 -0.62 -13.03 11.60
C LYS A 258 0.06 -11.76 11.10
N VAL A 259 -0.39 -11.20 9.96
CA VAL A 259 0.09 -9.93 9.42
C VAL A 259 -0.11 -8.80 10.44
N ALA A 260 -1.30 -8.71 11.03
CA ALA A 260 -1.62 -7.70 12.04
C ALA A 260 -0.73 -7.86 13.28
N GLN A 261 -0.57 -9.08 13.81
CA GLN A 261 0.23 -9.33 15.00
C GLN A 261 1.71 -9.02 14.76
N MET A 262 2.29 -9.47 13.65
CA MET A 262 3.68 -9.18 13.28
C MET A 262 3.93 -7.67 13.15
N THR A 263 2.96 -6.93 12.59
CA THR A 263 3.05 -5.46 12.47
C THR A 263 3.02 -4.78 13.84
N ILE A 264 2.11 -5.21 14.73
CA ILE A 264 1.98 -4.69 16.09
C ILE A 264 3.27 -4.94 16.89
N ASP A 265 3.78 -6.17 16.84
CA ASP A 265 5.01 -6.56 17.57
C ASP A 265 6.20 -5.76 17.07
N PHE A 266 6.32 -5.59 15.75
CA PHE A 266 7.36 -4.79 15.14
C PHE A 266 7.29 -3.32 15.56
N PHE A 267 6.11 -2.68 15.51
CA PHE A 267 5.96 -1.28 15.95
C PHE A 267 6.09 -1.09 17.46
N ASN A 268 5.88 -2.13 18.26
CA ASN A 268 6.14 -2.07 19.69
C ASN A 268 7.61 -2.26 20.04
N LYS A 269 8.38 -2.93 19.21
CA LYS A 269 9.84 -3.10 19.35
C LYS A 269 10.59 -1.79 19.10
N TYR A 270 10.09 -0.94 18.23
CA TYR A 270 10.69 0.35 17.85
C TYR A 270 9.80 1.52 18.27
#